data_c01af5fe84b47306675baca73d7deee9
#
_entry.id   c01af5fe84b47306675baca73d7deee9
#
_cell.length_a   1.000
_cell.length_b   1.000
_cell.length_c   1.000
_cell.angle_alpha   90.00
_cell.angle_beta   90.00
_cell.angle_gamma   90.00
#
_symmetry.space_group_name_H-M   'P 1'
#
loop_
_entity.id
_entity.type
_entity.pdbx_description
1 polymer ?
#
loop_
_entity_poly.entity_id
_entity_poly.type
_entity_poly.pdbx_seq_one_letter_code
_entity_poly.pdbx_strand_id
1 'polypeptide(L)'
;MEFPVVDYPATLGRAYDRLYVAEADGPSALPTRLARVTVPDGEATTWSEPGAFPGEPIFVRAPADADTEGALLSVVLDAESDETFLVVLDATTMDELARATLPHRLPYGFHGQFYAADDPVRSMA
;
A
#
# COMPACT_ATOMS: atom_id res chain seq x y z
N MET A 1 -0.75 -12.46 -6.52
CA MET A 1 -1.36 -11.63 -5.45
C MET A 1 -0.56 -11.88 -4.18
N GLU A 2 0.05 -10.84 -3.64
CA GLU A 2 0.97 -10.89 -2.52
C GLU A 2 0.64 -9.80 -1.51
N PHE A 3 1.14 -9.93 -0.28
CA PHE A 3 1.02 -8.92 0.78
C PHE A 3 -0.42 -8.45 1.04
N PRO A 4 -1.35 -9.35 1.38
CA PRO A 4 -2.71 -8.95 1.70
C PRO A 4 -2.77 -8.12 2.98
N VAL A 5 -3.37 -6.94 2.90
CA VAL A 5 -3.52 -5.99 4.01
C VAL A 5 -4.98 -5.63 4.18
N VAL A 6 -5.43 -5.60 5.42
CA VAL A 6 -6.75 -5.10 5.82
C VAL A 6 -6.57 -4.01 6.87
N ASP A 7 -7.64 -3.29 7.14
CA ASP A 7 -7.69 -2.42 8.32
C ASP A 7 -7.78 -3.28 9.60
N TYR A 8 -6.64 -3.78 10.04
CA TYR A 8 -6.55 -4.77 11.09
C TYR A 8 -7.25 -4.37 12.40
N PRO A 9 -7.09 -3.15 12.93
CA PRO A 9 -7.79 -2.74 14.16
C PRO A 9 -9.32 -2.78 14.06
N ALA A 10 -9.87 -2.53 12.87
CA ALA A 10 -11.32 -2.58 12.66
C ALA A 10 -11.85 -3.99 12.37
N THR A 11 -11.03 -4.85 11.80
CA THR A 11 -11.47 -6.15 11.28
C THR A 11 -11.06 -7.34 12.14
N LEU A 12 -10.21 -7.13 13.15
CA LEU A 12 -9.75 -8.21 14.04
C LEU A 12 -10.92 -8.97 14.65
N GLY A 13 -11.04 -10.25 14.33
CA GLY A 13 -12.14 -11.10 14.79
C GLY A 13 -13.50 -10.80 14.16
N ARG A 14 -13.55 -10.01 13.07
CA ARG A 14 -14.77 -9.63 12.35
C ARG A 14 -14.64 -9.94 10.86
N ALA A 15 -15.75 -9.99 10.15
CA ALA A 15 -15.74 -10.03 8.71
C ALA A 15 -15.18 -8.71 8.15
N TYR A 16 -14.48 -8.79 7.03
CA TYR A 16 -14.02 -7.64 6.25
C TYR A 16 -14.63 -7.68 4.86
N ASP A 17 -14.85 -6.53 4.27
CA ASP A 17 -15.48 -6.35 2.96
C ASP A 17 -14.47 -5.93 1.88
N ARG A 18 -13.23 -5.66 2.25
CA ARG A 18 -12.15 -5.28 1.35
C ARG A 18 -10.78 -5.65 1.91
N LEU A 19 -9.85 -5.80 0.99
CA LEU A 19 -8.43 -5.96 1.28
C LEU A 19 -7.60 -5.24 0.21
N TYR A 20 -6.35 -4.99 0.53
CA TYR A 20 -5.38 -4.39 -0.37
C TYR A 20 -4.25 -5.38 -0.62
N VAL A 21 -3.76 -5.44 -1.84
CA VAL A 21 -2.73 -6.41 -2.25
C VAL A 21 -1.77 -5.78 -3.24
N ALA A 22 -0.58 -6.36 -3.34
CA ALA A 22 0.30 -6.19 -4.47
C ALA A 22 0.12 -7.36 -5.45
N GLU A 23 0.02 -7.08 -6.74
CA GLU A 23 -0.22 -8.08 -7.78
C GLU A 23 0.89 -8.09 -8.82
N ALA A 24 1.28 -9.30 -9.21
CA ALA A 24 2.23 -9.56 -10.28
C ALA A 24 1.51 -10.21 -11.47
N ASP A 25 2.05 -10.01 -12.68
CA ASP A 25 1.49 -10.58 -13.91
C ASP A 25 1.83 -12.06 -14.13
N GLY A 26 2.59 -12.66 -13.23
CA GLY A 26 2.93 -14.08 -13.29
C GLY A 26 3.63 -14.60 -12.04
N PRO A 27 3.80 -15.91 -11.93
CA PRO A 27 4.51 -16.53 -10.82
C PRO A 27 5.99 -16.09 -10.83
N SER A 28 6.52 -15.78 -9.67
CA SER A 28 7.91 -15.32 -9.47
C SER A 28 8.24 -13.95 -10.08
N ALA A 29 7.25 -13.21 -10.59
CA ALA A 29 7.42 -11.82 -11.00
C ALA A 29 7.27 -10.89 -9.81
N LEU A 30 7.98 -9.76 -9.85
CA LEU A 30 7.71 -8.68 -8.89
C LEU A 30 6.32 -8.08 -9.16
N PRO A 31 5.62 -7.59 -8.13
CA PRO A 31 4.36 -6.88 -8.31
C PRO A 31 4.52 -5.68 -9.26
N THR A 32 3.53 -5.50 -10.12
CA THR A 32 3.46 -4.41 -11.10
C THR A 32 2.28 -3.47 -10.82
N ARG A 33 1.42 -3.82 -9.88
CA ARG A 33 0.28 -2.98 -9.47
C ARG A 33 -0.13 -3.21 -8.02
N LEU A 34 -0.78 -2.22 -7.45
CA LEU A 34 -1.52 -2.32 -6.19
C LEU A 34 -3.01 -2.44 -6.51
N ALA A 35 -3.74 -3.23 -5.73
CA ALA A 35 -5.17 -3.41 -5.90
C ALA A 35 -5.91 -3.30 -4.57
N ARG A 36 -7.06 -2.63 -4.59
CA ARG A 36 -8.13 -2.73 -3.61
C ARG A 36 -9.15 -3.74 -4.12
N VAL A 37 -9.38 -4.80 -3.38
CA VAL A 37 -10.28 -5.89 -3.75
C VAL A 37 -11.47 -5.91 -2.80
N THR A 38 -12.69 -5.90 -3.34
CA THR A 38 -13.93 -6.09 -2.59
C THR A 38 -14.21 -7.56 -2.32
N VAL A 39 -14.71 -7.87 -1.14
CA VAL A 39 -15.07 -9.22 -0.71
C VAL A 39 -16.59 -9.25 -0.43
N PRO A 40 -17.36 -10.22 -0.91
CA PRO A 40 -16.96 -11.45 -1.60
C PRO A 40 -16.87 -11.34 -3.13
N ASP A 41 -17.22 -10.20 -3.72
CA ASP A 41 -17.42 -10.08 -5.17
C ASP A 41 -16.13 -10.20 -5.99
N GLY A 42 -15.00 -9.89 -5.38
CA GLY A 42 -13.68 -9.96 -6.01
C GLY A 42 -13.42 -8.82 -7.02
N GLU A 43 -14.26 -7.78 -7.03
CA GLU A 43 -14.02 -6.60 -7.86
C GLU A 43 -12.76 -5.86 -7.40
N ALA A 44 -11.93 -5.44 -8.35
CA ALA A 44 -10.67 -4.79 -8.06
C ALA A 44 -10.58 -3.39 -8.67
N THR A 45 -10.12 -2.43 -7.89
CA THR A 45 -9.66 -1.13 -8.35
C THR A 45 -8.15 -1.10 -8.19
N THR A 46 -7.41 -0.68 -9.24
CA THR A 46 -5.96 -0.81 -9.26
C THR A 46 -5.25 0.52 -9.49
N TRP A 47 -4.05 0.62 -8.93
CA TRP A 47 -3.03 1.60 -9.28
C TRP A 47 -1.86 0.89 -9.95
N SER A 48 -1.37 1.41 -11.06
CA SER A 48 -0.16 0.94 -11.72
C SER A 48 0.47 2.07 -12.55
N GLU A 49 1.76 1.95 -12.79
CA GLU A 49 2.52 2.87 -13.64
C GLU A 49 3.55 2.06 -14.44
N PRO A 50 3.80 2.34 -15.72
CA PRO A 50 4.81 1.65 -16.49
C PRO A 50 6.18 1.72 -15.82
N GLY A 51 6.89 0.60 -15.75
CA GLY A 51 8.21 0.52 -15.11
C GLY A 51 8.20 0.52 -13.58
N ALA A 52 7.06 0.72 -12.93
CA ALA A 52 6.94 0.75 -11.49
C ALA A 52 6.72 -0.65 -10.90
N PHE A 53 7.44 -0.93 -9.81
CA PHE A 53 7.34 -2.16 -9.04
C PHE A 53 7.00 -1.82 -7.58
N PRO A 54 5.72 -1.74 -7.24
CA PRO A 54 5.29 -1.42 -5.89
C PRO A 54 5.58 -2.55 -4.91
N GLY A 55 6.03 -2.19 -3.71
CA GLY A 55 6.16 -3.10 -2.59
C GLY A 55 4.84 -3.31 -1.85
N GLU A 56 4.94 -3.89 -0.66
CA GLU A 56 3.78 -4.12 0.22
C GLU A 56 2.95 -2.84 0.43
N PRO A 57 1.63 -2.88 0.21
CA PRO A 57 0.76 -1.78 0.61
C PRO A 57 0.62 -1.74 2.13
N ILE A 58 0.70 -0.54 2.71
CA ILE A 58 0.49 -0.31 4.14
C ILE A 58 -0.72 0.58 4.30
N PHE A 59 -1.76 0.10 4.97
CA PHE A 59 -2.97 0.88 5.22
C PHE A 59 -2.80 1.77 6.45
N VAL A 60 -3.09 3.05 6.28
CA VAL A 60 -3.13 4.06 7.35
C VAL A 60 -4.54 4.62 7.43
N ARG A 61 -5.23 4.36 8.55
CA ARG A 61 -6.60 4.83 8.77
C ARG A 61 -6.65 6.35 8.80
N ALA A 62 -7.66 6.92 8.15
CA ALA A 62 -7.97 8.34 8.26
C ALA A 62 -8.61 8.66 9.63
N PRO A 63 -8.52 9.92 10.09
CA PRO A 63 -9.33 10.41 11.20
C PRO A 63 -10.82 10.16 10.97
N ALA A 64 -11.59 10.05 12.07
CA ALA A 64 -13.00 9.67 12.01
C ALA A 64 -13.93 10.68 11.28
N ASP A 65 -13.44 11.90 11.11
CA ASP A 65 -14.15 13.01 10.42
C ASP A 65 -13.66 13.26 8.99
N ALA A 66 -12.80 12.39 8.46
CA ALA A 66 -12.30 12.50 7.10
C ALA A 66 -13.30 11.93 6.08
N ASP A 67 -13.28 12.46 4.86
CA ASP A 67 -14.10 11.99 3.74
C ASP A 67 -13.58 10.70 3.07
N THR A 68 -12.44 10.18 3.52
CA THR A 68 -11.83 8.95 3.05
C THR A 68 -11.65 7.95 4.19
N GLU A 69 -11.56 6.68 3.87
CA GLU A 69 -11.28 5.61 4.83
C GLU A 69 -9.83 5.65 5.33
N GLY A 70 -8.93 6.15 4.52
CA GLY A 70 -7.51 6.21 4.82
C GLY A 70 -6.64 6.36 3.59
N ALA A 71 -5.37 6.09 3.78
CA ALA A 71 -4.38 6.09 2.71
C ALA A 71 -3.66 4.75 2.63
N LEU A 72 -3.20 4.40 1.45
CA LEU A 72 -2.23 3.34 1.24
C LEU A 72 -0.86 3.95 0.97
N LEU A 73 0.13 3.44 1.65
CA LEU A 73 1.53 3.77 1.44
C LEU A 73 2.22 2.59 0.78
N SER A 74 3.04 2.82 -0.23
CA SER A 74 3.92 1.79 -0.79
C SER A 74 5.23 2.40 -1.26
N VAL A 75 6.32 1.70 -1.00
CA VAL A 75 7.63 2.03 -1.56
C VAL A 75 7.74 1.38 -2.93
N VAL A 76 7.97 2.19 -3.94
CA VAL A 76 7.94 1.79 -5.36
C VAL A 76 9.34 1.94 -5.95
N LEU A 77 9.81 0.89 -6.62
CA LEU A 77 10.96 0.98 -7.51
C LEU A 77 10.49 1.41 -8.89
N ASP A 78 11.10 2.44 -9.43
CA ASP A 78 10.92 2.85 -10.82
C ASP A 78 12.15 2.40 -11.63
N ALA A 79 11.94 1.42 -12.50
CA ALA A 79 12.99 0.89 -13.35
C ALA A 79 13.30 1.80 -14.55
N GLU A 80 12.42 2.72 -14.91
CA GLU A 80 12.66 3.64 -16.02
C GLU A 80 13.55 4.81 -15.59
N SER A 81 13.30 5.38 -14.42
CA SER A 81 14.12 6.47 -13.86
C SER A 81 15.28 5.99 -12.98
N ASP A 82 15.31 4.71 -12.62
CA ASP A 82 16.25 4.12 -11.65
C ASP A 82 16.15 4.76 -10.26
N GLU A 83 14.95 5.17 -9.88
CA GLU A 83 14.64 5.85 -8.63
C GLU A 83 13.77 4.98 -7.71
N THR A 84 13.64 5.41 -6.48
CA THR A 84 12.68 4.87 -5.51
C THR A 84 11.82 6.01 -4.99
N PHE A 85 10.51 5.80 -4.93
CA PHE A 85 9.60 6.77 -4.36
C PHE A 85 8.58 6.11 -3.42
N LEU A 86 8.08 6.88 -2.46
CA LEU A 86 6.92 6.53 -1.68
C LEU A 86 5.69 7.07 -2.42
N VAL A 87 4.73 6.20 -2.74
CA VAL A 87 3.42 6.60 -3.22
C VAL A 87 2.41 6.62 -2.08
N VAL A 88 1.52 7.59 -2.10
CA VAL A 88 0.38 7.72 -1.20
C VAL A 88 -0.89 7.70 -2.05
N LEU A 89 -1.71 6.68 -1.87
CA LEU A 89 -2.98 6.51 -2.58
C LEU A 89 -4.16 6.73 -1.64
N ASP A 90 -5.26 7.23 -2.16
CA ASP A 90 -6.55 7.18 -1.46
C ASP A 90 -6.99 5.71 -1.35
N ALA A 91 -7.28 5.26 -0.14
CA ALA A 91 -7.62 3.86 0.11
C ALA A 91 -9.01 3.46 -0.43
N THR A 92 -9.85 4.43 -0.77
CA THR A 92 -11.20 4.20 -1.31
C THR A 92 -11.17 4.13 -2.84
N THR A 93 -10.51 5.10 -3.49
CA THR A 93 -10.52 5.25 -4.95
C THR A 93 -9.29 4.69 -5.64
N MET A 94 -8.19 4.47 -4.91
CA MET A 94 -6.86 4.14 -5.43
C MET A 94 -6.21 5.27 -6.25
N ASP A 95 -6.75 6.48 -6.19
CA ASP A 95 -6.12 7.64 -6.82
C ASP A 95 -4.85 8.04 -6.08
N GLU A 96 -3.84 8.49 -6.83
CA GLU A 96 -2.61 9.00 -6.24
C GLU A 96 -2.84 10.37 -5.61
N LEU A 97 -2.63 10.47 -4.30
CA LEU A 97 -2.72 11.70 -3.53
C LEU A 97 -1.39 12.46 -3.47
N ALA A 98 -0.29 11.72 -3.37
CA ALA A 98 1.05 12.29 -3.26
C ALA A 98 2.12 11.25 -3.60
N ARG A 99 3.32 11.75 -3.94
CA ARG A 99 4.53 10.92 -3.99
C ARG A 99 5.73 11.69 -3.48
N ALA A 100 6.67 10.95 -2.91
CA ALA A 100 7.93 11.49 -2.42
C ALA A 100 9.09 10.66 -2.98
N THR A 101 9.86 11.22 -3.88
CA THR A 101 11.09 10.58 -4.36
C THR A 101 12.12 10.52 -3.23
N LEU A 102 12.70 9.36 -3.03
CA LEU A 102 13.73 9.16 -2.00
C LEU A 102 15.09 9.69 -2.49
N PRO A 103 15.94 10.16 -1.59
CA PRO A 103 17.24 10.73 -1.95
C PRO A 103 18.25 9.68 -2.46
N HIS A 104 17.92 8.40 -2.33
CA HIS A 104 18.74 7.27 -2.81
C HIS A 104 17.85 6.07 -3.11
N ARG A 105 18.31 5.22 -4.02
CA ARG A 105 17.62 3.99 -4.37
C ARG A 105 17.66 2.99 -3.22
N LEU A 106 16.52 2.37 -2.94
CA LEU A 106 16.39 1.24 -2.03
C LEU A 106 16.25 -0.07 -2.84
N PRO A 107 16.74 -1.19 -2.32
CA PRO A 107 16.39 -2.50 -2.87
C PRO A 107 14.90 -2.77 -2.68
N TYR A 108 14.34 -3.67 -3.49
CA TYR A 108 12.96 -4.12 -3.31
C TYR A 108 12.79 -4.71 -1.90
N GLY A 109 11.84 -4.14 -1.15
CA GLY A 109 11.54 -4.55 0.22
C GLY A 109 10.64 -5.77 0.29
N PHE A 110 10.49 -6.35 1.50
CA PHE A 110 9.57 -7.47 1.72
C PHE A 110 8.41 -7.02 2.61
N HIS A 111 8.66 -6.69 3.86
CA HIS A 111 7.65 -6.18 4.79
C HIS A 111 8.02 -4.82 5.34
N GLY A 112 6.99 -4.02 5.59
CA GLY A 112 7.11 -2.71 6.23
C GLY A 112 6.00 -2.49 7.25
N GLN A 113 6.13 -1.42 8.04
CA GLN A 113 5.10 -1.03 9.00
C GLN A 113 5.09 0.49 9.14
N PHE A 114 3.90 1.03 9.33
CA PHE A 114 3.71 2.42 9.68
C PHE A 114 3.63 2.57 11.20
N TYR A 115 4.35 3.56 11.72
CA TYR A 115 4.28 3.96 13.13
C TYR A 115 3.85 5.41 13.20
N ALA A 116 2.75 5.68 13.89
CA ALA A 116 2.32 7.03 14.19
C ALA A 116 3.33 7.74 15.10
N ALA A 117 3.28 9.08 15.13
CA ALA A 117 4.23 9.86 15.91
C ALA A 117 4.18 9.59 17.43
N ASP A 118 3.01 9.19 17.92
CA ASP A 118 2.71 8.86 19.31
C ASP A 118 2.74 7.35 19.59
N ASP A 119 3.16 6.53 18.62
CA ASP A 119 3.25 5.09 18.81
C ASP A 119 4.34 4.74 19.83
N PRO A 120 4.02 3.93 20.88
CA PRO A 120 4.97 3.59 21.92
C PRO A 120 6.20 2.82 21.43
N VAL A 121 6.09 2.07 20.33
CA VAL A 121 7.24 1.36 19.72
C VAL A 121 8.30 2.34 19.23
N ARG A 122 7.89 3.50 18.73
CA ARG A 122 8.81 4.54 18.26
C ARG A 122 9.65 5.13 19.38
N SER A 123 9.14 5.17 20.60
CA SER A 123 9.87 5.69 21.77
C SER A 123 10.93 4.72 22.32
N MET A 124 10.93 3.47 21.85
CA MET A 124 11.90 2.45 22.24
C MET A 124 13.13 2.37 21.31
N ALA A 125 13.11 3.11 20.23
CA ALA A 125 14.20 3.23 19.28
C ALA A 125 15.06 4.46 19.61
#